data_ab457f831bb582438d04814671901f10
#
_entry.id   ab457f831bb582438d04814671901f10
#
_cell.length_a   1.000
_cell.length_b   1.000
_cell.length_c   1.000
_cell.angle_alpha   90.00
_cell.angle_beta   90.00
_cell.angle_gamma   90.00
#
_symmetry.space_group_name_H-M   'P 1'
#
loop_
_entity.id
_entity.type
_entity.pdbx_description
1 polymer ?
#
loop_
_entity_poly.entity_id
_entity_poly.type
_entity_poly.pdbx_seq_one_letter_code
_entity_poly.pdbx_strand_id
1 'polypeptide(L)'
;MEQLPKVMIGHIIREMGNVAINTEKIAECYTKAFDTFLNGKPDGLCLSEYLHNVHLVTGIPIRSLKLNVQELAQSLLHIPRQIIMEIPRGASLLNPIYPVAPGIYWVPKGKTLSIVAAGNNPLTNKSWLEALAAGYKVILKPSQKEPFTPYRLMLSLLEAGLPEDYLTFIPGGHDIVDSLVEESDFTLLFGNAATVNRYRNNPKVIVRGPGYSKIYWDKQSETEKPGDADKISNLILDSIISDGGMKCFNTSGIIYEQSNRARMDRIYQNLLSQSCTGFYDEETNLPLITRERALTLSNYLCEFIKEHGLSRVTDGDDCYFIELGDNLCAMRPAILEAPVAGQMLSRFELPFPAFWAHSVQHEPDFALLRNSLTLTLLTDNETLKYKALCDGSIKKVITCRSMPAETIMVPHEGYLLSQLFEAKAFM
;
A
#
# COMPACT_ATOMS: atom_id res chain seq x y z
N MET A 1 9.86 17.56 15.45
CA MET A 1 9.72 18.53 14.35
C MET A 1 8.72 19.59 14.78
N GLU A 2 9.08 20.87 14.67
CA GLU A 2 8.16 21.97 14.95
C GLU A 2 7.00 21.97 13.95
N GLN A 3 5.81 22.27 14.42
CA GLN A 3 4.62 22.35 13.56
C GLN A 3 4.54 23.73 12.92
N LEU A 4 4.28 23.78 11.62
CA LEU A 4 4.06 25.02 10.89
C LEU A 4 2.67 25.61 11.24
N PRO A 5 2.58 26.94 11.46
CA PRO A 5 1.28 27.62 11.60
C PRO A 5 0.40 27.39 10.33
N LYS A 6 -0.89 27.13 10.52
CA LYS A 6 -1.83 26.86 9.42
C LYS A 6 -1.83 27.95 8.33
N VAL A 7 -1.71 29.22 8.73
CA VAL A 7 -1.66 30.36 7.80
C VAL A 7 -0.48 30.28 6.83
N MET A 8 0.66 29.75 7.29
CA MET A 8 1.84 29.56 6.43
C MET A 8 1.65 28.47 5.39
N ILE A 9 0.83 27.45 5.69
CA ILE A 9 0.56 26.33 4.77
C ILE A 9 -0.05 26.88 3.48
N GLY A 10 -1.10 27.69 3.57
CA GLY A 10 -1.73 28.30 2.40
C GLY A 10 -0.79 29.23 1.60
N HIS A 11 0.10 29.96 2.29
CA HIS A 11 1.10 30.79 1.61
C HIS A 11 2.08 29.93 0.80
N ILE A 12 2.67 28.91 1.40
CA ILE A 12 3.61 27.98 0.75
C ILE A 12 2.96 27.34 -0.49
N ILE A 13 1.73 26.82 -0.36
CA ILE A 13 1.05 26.13 -1.47
C ILE A 13 0.79 27.10 -2.64
N ARG A 14 0.37 28.33 -2.37
CA ARG A 14 0.14 29.34 -3.42
C ARG A 14 1.42 29.72 -4.13
N GLU A 15 2.50 29.95 -3.41
CA GLU A 15 3.81 30.27 -4.01
C GLU A 15 4.30 29.11 -4.91
N MET A 16 4.24 27.87 -4.42
CA MET A 16 4.56 26.70 -5.24
C MET A 16 3.70 26.63 -6.52
N GLY A 17 2.41 26.94 -6.43
CA GLY A 17 1.48 26.94 -7.57
C GLY A 17 1.86 27.91 -8.69
N ASN A 18 2.63 28.96 -8.40
CA ASN A 18 3.06 29.98 -9.36
C ASN A 18 4.34 29.60 -10.13
N VAL A 19 5.08 28.58 -9.68
CA VAL A 19 6.33 28.16 -10.31
C VAL A 19 6.06 27.28 -11.52
N ALA A 20 6.76 27.47 -12.64
CA ALA A 20 6.72 26.55 -13.78
C ALA A 20 7.48 25.27 -13.45
N ILE A 21 6.97 24.12 -13.90
CA ILE A 21 7.58 22.80 -13.64
C ILE A 21 8.18 22.23 -14.92
N ASN A 22 9.33 21.60 -14.79
CA ASN A 22 10.04 20.90 -15.87
C ASN A 22 10.10 19.41 -15.58
N THR A 23 9.30 18.59 -16.25
CA THR A 23 9.22 17.15 -16.07
C THR A 23 10.46 16.39 -16.53
N GLU A 24 11.19 16.90 -17.53
CA GLU A 24 12.46 16.30 -17.97
C GLU A 24 13.52 16.44 -16.88
N LYS A 25 13.60 17.62 -16.26
CA LYS A 25 14.48 17.86 -15.11
C LYS A 25 14.18 16.92 -13.95
N ILE A 26 12.89 16.64 -13.69
CA ILE A 26 12.49 15.71 -12.63
C ILE A 26 12.99 14.29 -12.95
N ALA A 27 12.86 13.83 -14.20
CA ALA A 27 13.32 12.51 -14.63
C ALA A 27 14.84 12.36 -14.47
N GLU A 28 15.62 13.41 -14.79
CA GLU A 28 17.07 13.44 -14.54
C GLU A 28 17.39 13.36 -13.04
N CYS A 29 16.65 14.11 -12.21
CA CYS A 29 16.84 14.08 -10.76
C CYS A 29 16.52 12.70 -10.18
N TYR A 30 15.49 12.01 -10.68
CA TYR A 30 15.15 10.66 -10.24
C TYR A 30 16.29 9.67 -10.50
N THR A 31 16.91 9.74 -11.67
CA THR A 31 18.05 8.88 -12.00
C THR A 31 19.23 9.08 -11.05
N LYS A 32 19.52 10.34 -10.68
CA LYS A 32 20.59 10.65 -9.73
C LYS A 32 20.21 10.31 -8.29
N ALA A 33 18.97 10.60 -7.89
CA ALA A 33 18.47 10.34 -6.55
C ALA A 33 18.45 8.85 -6.20
N PHE A 34 18.35 7.95 -7.18
CA PHE A 34 18.47 6.51 -6.97
C PHE A 34 19.74 6.13 -6.21
N ASP A 35 20.89 6.64 -6.65
CA ASP A 35 22.18 6.35 -6.00
C ASP A 35 22.30 7.06 -4.64
N THR A 36 21.93 8.33 -4.57
CA THR A 36 21.94 9.10 -3.31
C THR A 36 21.07 8.47 -2.24
N PHE A 37 19.89 7.98 -2.61
CA PHE A 37 18.95 7.33 -1.67
C PHE A 37 19.52 6.03 -1.08
N LEU A 38 20.20 5.20 -1.88
CA LEU A 38 20.74 3.91 -1.42
C LEU A 38 22.14 4.04 -0.81
N ASN A 39 23.03 4.80 -1.45
CA ASN A 39 24.44 4.80 -1.14
C ASN A 39 24.92 6.11 -0.48
N GLY A 40 24.14 7.18 -0.59
CA GLY A 40 24.43 8.47 0.03
C GLY A 40 24.01 8.55 1.50
N LYS A 41 24.19 9.75 2.07
CA LYS A 41 23.76 10.12 3.42
C LYS A 41 22.98 11.44 3.38
N PRO A 42 21.92 11.55 2.59
CA PRO A 42 21.25 12.83 2.39
C PRO A 42 20.62 13.39 3.68
N ASP A 43 20.24 12.49 4.61
CA ASP A 43 19.70 12.80 5.94
C ASP A 43 20.74 12.67 7.07
N GLY A 44 22.03 12.55 6.72
CA GLY A 44 23.13 12.29 7.64
C GLY A 44 23.29 10.83 8.05
N LEU A 45 22.36 9.96 7.66
CA LEU A 45 22.34 8.55 8.01
C LEU A 45 22.82 7.68 6.85
N CYS A 46 23.63 6.67 7.13
CA CYS A 46 23.88 5.62 6.16
C CYS A 46 22.64 4.73 6.00
N LEU A 47 22.62 3.88 4.96
CA LEU A 47 21.47 3.02 4.68
C LEU A 47 21.10 2.11 5.85
N SER A 48 22.09 1.55 6.57
CA SER A 48 21.84 0.67 7.71
C SER A 48 21.21 1.39 8.90
N GLU A 49 21.64 2.63 9.18
CA GLU A 49 21.05 3.47 10.24
C GLU A 49 19.63 3.90 9.89
N TYR A 50 19.39 4.26 8.64
CA TYR A 50 18.06 4.56 8.14
C TYR A 50 17.12 3.33 8.25
N LEU A 51 17.57 2.15 7.79
CA LEU A 51 16.80 0.91 7.90
C LEU A 51 16.51 0.55 9.35
N HIS A 52 17.49 0.72 10.25
CA HIS A 52 17.26 0.53 11.70
C HIS A 52 16.14 1.42 12.23
N ASN A 53 16.18 2.72 11.92
CA ASN A 53 15.17 3.66 12.39
C ASN A 53 13.78 3.34 11.85
N VAL A 54 13.65 3.00 10.56
CA VAL A 54 12.37 2.62 9.96
C VAL A 54 11.85 1.32 10.56
N HIS A 55 12.72 0.32 10.73
CA HIS A 55 12.37 -0.96 11.38
C HIS A 55 11.85 -0.74 12.80
N LEU A 56 12.55 0.08 13.58
CA LEU A 56 12.19 0.40 14.97
C LEU A 56 10.80 1.04 15.09
N VAL A 57 10.46 1.98 14.20
CA VAL A 57 9.19 2.72 14.31
C VAL A 57 8.02 2.03 13.61
N THR A 58 8.28 1.21 12.60
CA THR A 58 7.23 0.53 11.84
C THR A 58 6.96 -0.88 12.34
N GLY A 59 8.01 -1.60 12.75
CA GLY A 59 7.98 -3.02 13.06
C GLY A 59 7.93 -3.93 11.84
N ILE A 60 8.11 -3.42 10.63
CA ILE A 60 8.19 -4.25 9.41
C ILE A 60 9.38 -5.21 9.54
N PRO A 61 9.25 -6.53 9.28
CA PRO A 61 10.36 -7.46 9.30
C PRO A 61 11.55 -6.94 8.52
N ILE A 62 12.75 -7.00 9.10
CA ILE A 62 13.94 -6.31 8.55
C ILE A 62 14.28 -6.76 7.12
N ARG A 63 14.09 -8.05 6.81
CA ARG A 63 14.27 -8.59 5.46
C ARG A 63 13.31 -7.95 4.46
N SER A 64 12.03 -7.87 4.81
CA SER A 64 11.00 -7.23 3.97
C SER A 64 11.27 -5.75 3.79
N LEU A 65 11.70 -5.07 4.85
CA LEU A 65 12.06 -3.64 4.78
C LEU A 65 13.21 -3.39 3.81
N LYS A 66 14.28 -4.20 3.85
CA LYS A 66 15.39 -4.11 2.90
C LYS A 66 14.90 -4.24 1.45
N LEU A 67 14.05 -5.22 1.16
CA LEU A 67 13.48 -5.43 -0.17
C LEU A 67 12.60 -4.26 -0.61
N ASN A 68 11.73 -3.77 0.26
CA ASN A 68 10.85 -2.64 -0.02
C ASN A 68 11.61 -1.34 -0.32
N VAL A 69 12.70 -1.09 0.40
CA VAL A 69 13.56 0.08 0.19
C VAL A 69 14.29 -0.02 -1.15
N GLN A 70 14.79 -1.20 -1.51
CA GLN A 70 15.37 -1.45 -2.83
C GLN A 70 14.34 -1.27 -3.96
N GLU A 71 13.13 -1.82 -3.81
CA GLU A 71 12.05 -1.66 -4.78
C GLU A 71 11.62 -0.19 -4.92
N LEU A 72 11.56 0.55 -3.81
CA LEU A 72 11.25 1.97 -3.83
C LEU A 72 12.32 2.76 -4.60
N ALA A 73 13.60 2.46 -4.36
CA ALA A 73 14.69 3.08 -5.12
C ALA A 73 14.58 2.76 -6.62
N GLN A 74 14.35 1.50 -6.97
CA GLN A 74 14.16 1.09 -8.37
C GLN A 74 12.98 1.82 -9.03
N SER A 75 11.94 2.14 -8.27
CA SER A 75 10.79 2.88 -8.80
C SER A 75 11.16 4.27 -9.30
N LEU A 76 12.19 4.93 -8.76
CA LEU A 76 12.69 6.21 -9.28
C LEU A 76 13.13 6.09 -10.75
N LEU A 77 13.70 4.96 -11.15
CA LEU A 77 14.13 4.71 -12.53
C LEU A 77 12.99 4.37 -13.47
N HIS A 78 11.89 3.81 -12.93
CA HIS A 78 10.78 3.29 -13.75
C HIS A 78 9.61 4.27 -13.85
N ILE A 79 9.36 5.11 -12.86
CA ILE A 79 8.22 6.04 -12.80
C ILE A 79 8.15 6.96 -14.03
N PRO A 80 9.23 7.58 -14.54
CA PRO A 80 9.15 8.44 -15.71
C PRO A 80 8.61 7.70 -16.95
N ARG A 81 8.98 6.42 -17.13
CA ARG A 81 8.47 5.57 -18.20
C ARG A 81 7.02 5.15 -17.97
N GLN A 82 6.67 4.83 -16.72
CA GLN A 82 5.31 4.46 -16.34
C GLN A 82 4.32 5.57 -16.66
N ILE A 83 4.65 6.83 -16.36
CA ILE A 83 3.80 7.98 -16.66
C ILE A 83 3.48 8.08 -18.15
N ILE A 84 4.46 7.85 -19.01
CA ILE A 84 4.25 7.87 -20.47
C ILE A 84 3.24 6.79 -20.89
N MET A 85 3.26 5.62 -20.25
CA MET A 85 2.32 4.52 -20.52
C MET A 85 0.90 4.78 -20.04
N GLU A 86 0.72 5.67 -19.05
CA GLU A 86 -0.60 6.08 -18.54
C GLU A 86 -1.28 7.13 -19.45
N ILE A 87 -0.54 7.77 -20.35
CA ILE A 87 -1.10 8.76 -21.28
C ILE A 87 -2.04 8.06 -22.26
N PRO A 88 -3.28 8.56 -22.44
CA PRO A 88 -4.20 7.99 -23.42
C PRO A 88 -3.60 7.98 -24.82
N ARG A 89 -3.88 6.89 -25.58
CA ARG A 89 -3.36 6.76 -26.93
C ARG A 89 -3.78 7.93 -27.82
N GLY A 90 -2.81 8.54 -28.49
CA GLY A 90 -3.02 9.70 -29.37
C GLY A 90 -2.97 11.05 -28.66
N ALA A 91 -2.78 11.07 -27.34
CA ALA A 91 -2.51 12.28 -26.58
C ALA A 91 -1.00 12.40 -26.27
N SER A 92 -0.55 13.64 -26.02
CA SER A 92 0.78 13.95 -25.51
C SER A 92 0.67 14.64 -24.15
N LEU A 93 1.61 14.39 -23.25
CA LEU A 93 1.67 15.15 -21.99
C LEU A 93 1.98 16.61 -22.31
N LEU A 94 1.17 17.52 -21.77
CA LEU A 94 1.44 18.94 -21.92
C LEU A 94 2.71 19.31 -21.16
N ASN A 95 3.73 19.80 -21.89
CA ASN A 95 4.95 20.31 -21.29
C ASN A 95 5.03 21.83 -21.53
N PRO A 96 4.99 22.66 -20.46
CA PRO A 96 4.94 24.13 -20.59
C PRO A 96 6.22 24.74 -21.20
N ILE A 97 7.28 23.95 -21.38
CA ILE A 97 8.56 24.43 -21.96
C ILE A 97 8.49 24.50 -23.49
N TYR A 98 7.63 23.69 -24.11
CA TYR A 98 7.53 23.60 -25.56
C TYR A 98 6.33 24.38 -26.11
N PRO A 99 6.43 24.95 -27.32
CA PRO A 99 5.28 25.55 -28.00
C PRO A 99 4.17 24.53 -28.22
N VAL A 100 2.92 24.97 -28.01
CA VAL A 100 1.75 24.13 -28.22
C VAL A 100 1.41 24.07 -29.72
N ALA A 101 1.34 22.87 -30.28
CA ALA A 101 0.92 22.61 -31.67
C ALA A 101 -0.49 21.98 -31.69
N PRO A 102 -1.23 22.05 -32.80
CA PRO A 102 -2.51 21.36 -32.92
C PRO A 102 -2.39 19.86 -32.58
N GLY A 103 -3.28 19.35 -31.71
CA GLY A 103 -3.21 17.99 -31.22
C GLY A 103 -4.09 17.73 -30.00
N ILE A 104 -3.97 16.54 -29.42
CA ILE A 104 -4.63 16.17 -28.18
C ILE A 104 -3.57 16.16 -27.07
N TYR A 105 -3.86 16.84 -25.99
CA TYR A 105 -2.97 16.95 -24.83
C TYR A 105 -3.61 16.33 -23.58
N TRP A 106 -2.80 15.61 -22.84
CA TRP A 106 -3.09 15.15 -21.49
C TRP A 106 -2.63 16.25 -20.54
N VAL A 107 -3.59 17.02 -20.00
CA VAL A 107 -3.33 18.23 -19.25
C VAL A 107 -3.68 18.07 -17.78
N PRO A 108 -2.86 18.60 -16.84
CA PRO A 108 -3.19 18.54 -15.42
C PRO A 108 -4.44 19.39 -15.12
N LYS A 109 -5.33 18.86 -14.30
CA LYS A 109 -6.51 19.57 -13.78
C LYS A 109 -6.18 20.58 -12.68
N GLY A 110 -4.98 20.49 -12.12
CA GLY A 110 -4.45 21.37 -11.08
C GLY A 110 -2.94 21.47 -11.15
N LYS A 111 -2.32 22.17 -10.22
CA LYS A 111 -0.87 22.41 -10.17
C LYS A 111 -0.23 21.80 -8.91
N THR A 112 -1.00 21.69 -7.82
CA THR A 112 -0.54 21.31 -6.49
C THR A 112 -1.26 20.06 -6.00
N LEU A 113 -0.51 19.15 -5.41
CA LEU A 113 -1.04 17.94 -4.79
C LEU A 113 -0.49 17.79 -3.37
N SER A 114 -1.36 17.90 -2.38
CA SER A 114 -1.00 17.53 -1.02
C SER A 114 -1.07 16.01 -0.81
N ILE A 115 -0.11 15.48 -0.07
CA ILE A 115 -0.04 14.06 0.28
C ILE A 115 -0.12 13.91 1.79
N VAL A 116 -1.17 13.26 2.28
CA VAL A 116 -1.24 12.77 3.67
C VAL A 116 -0.73 11.34 3.66
N ALA A 117 0.56 11.18 3.93
CA ALA A 117 1.28 9.93 3.69
C ALA A 117 0.92 8.83 4.70
N ALA A 118 0.93 7.58 4.24
CA ALA A 118 0.89 6.41 5.11
C ALA A 118 2.26 6.17 5.77
N GLY A 119 2.26 5.50 6.92
CA GLY A 119 3.49 5.13 7.64
C GLY A 119 3.60 3.64 7.93
N ASN A 120 2.97 2.81 7.11
CA ASN A 120 2.97 1.35 7.26
C ASN A 120 3.90 0.63 6.29
N ASN A 121 4.36 1.30 5.22
CA ASN A 121 5.30 0.71 4.27
C ASN A 121 6.00 1.80 3.43
N PRO A 122 7.33 1.70 3.17
CA PRO A 122 8.07 2.62 2.31
C PRO A 122 7.50 2.79 0.91
N LEU A 123 6.92 1.74 0.33
CA LEU A 123 6.40 1.73 -1.05
C LEU A 123 5.20 2.66 -1.27
N THR A 124 4.52 3.11 -0.21
CA THR A 124 3.43 4.09 -0.32
C THR A 124 3.90 5.43 -0.88
N ASN A 125 5.20 5.70 -0.81
CA ASN A 125 5.81 6.90 -1.39
C ASN A 125 5.81 6.92 -2.93
N LYS A 126 5.61 5.78 -3.61
CA LYS A 126 5.51 5.75 -5.09
C LYS A 126 4.45 6.71 -5.62
N SER A 127 3.32 6.84 -4.95
CA SER A 127 2.20 7.67 -5.42
C SER A 127 2.55 9.15 -5.58
N TRP A 128 3.30 9.73 -4.63
CA TRP A 128 3.68 11.13 -4.76
C TRP A 128 4.86 11.33 -5.72
N LEU A 129 5.74 10.32 -5.85
CA LEU A 129 6.76 10.32 -6.88
C LEU A 129 6.14 10.30 -8.28
N GLU A 130 5.08 9.51 -8.51
CA GLU A 130 4.31 9.49 -9.76
C GLU A 130 3.73 10.87 -10.07
N ALA A 131 3.08 11.50 -9.09
CA ALA A 131 2.50 12.83 -9.26
C ALA A 131 3.55 13.91 -9.56
N LEU A 132 4.69 13.88 -8.85
CA LEU A 132 5.79 14.81 -9.07
C LEU A 132 6.38 14.65 -10.48
N ALA A 133 6.65 13.41 -10.90
CA ALA A 133 7.17 13.13 -12.25
C ALA A 133 6.19 13.51 -13.36
N ALA A 134 4.88 13.49 -13.08
CA ALA A 134 3.84 13.94 -14.00
C ALA A 134 3.67 15.47 -14.04
N GLY A 135 4.37 16.21 -13.18
CA GLY A 135 4.37 17.69 -13.19
C GLY A 135 3.49 18.35 -12.14
N TYR A 136 3.04 17.63 -11.10
CA TYR A 136 2.45 18.26 -9.92
C TYR A 136 3.52 18.70 -8.93
N LYS A 137 3.35 19.85 -8.31
CA LYS A 137 4.11 20.23 -7.12
C LYS A 137 3.52 19.51 -5.94
N VAL A 138 4.39 18.90 -5.16
CA VAL A 138 3.99 18.00 -4.08
C VAL A 138 4.21 18.66 -2.73
N ILE A 139 3.15 18.69 -1.92
CA ILE A 139 3.18 19.10 -0.53
C ILE A 139 3.03 17.83 0.31
N LEU A 140 4.14 17.41 0.91
CA LEU A 140 4.23 16.13 1.59
C LEU A 140 4.06 16.29 3.10
N LYS A 141 2.93 15.85 3.62
CA LYS A 141 2.73 15.65 5.06
C LYS A 141 3.05 14.20 5.41
N PRO A 142 4.18 13.95 6.09
CA PRO A 142 4.56 12.60 6.46
C PRO A 142 3.60 12.01 7.49
N SER A 143 3.62 10.67 7.61
CA SER A 143 3.07 10.01 8.79
C SER A 143 3.88 10.39 10.02
N GLN A 144 3.21 10.60 11.15
CA GLN A 144 3.92 10.79 12.42
C GLN A 144 4.64 9.50 12.86
N LYS A 145 4.14 8.35 12.41
CA LYS A 145 4.72 7.05 12.74
C LYS A 145 6.01 6.78 11.97
N GLU A 146 6.07 7.15 10.69
CA GLU A 146 7.22 6.89 9.82
C GLU A 146 7.48 8.12 8.92
N PRO A 147 8.26 9.09 9.37
CA PRO A 147 8.67 10.26 8.59
C PRO A 147 9.99 10.08 7.85
N PHE A 148 10.77 9.03 8.12
CA PHE A 148 12.15 8.88 7.67
C PHE A 148 12.24 8.63 6.16
N THR A 149 11.42 7.73 5.62
CA THR A 149 11.45 7.39 4.20
C THR A 149 11.11 8.59 3.30
N PRO A 150 9.98 9.29 3.48
CA PRO A 150 9.68 10.44 2.64
C PRO A 150 10.68 11.58 2.83
N TYR A 151 11.25 11.76 4.02
CA TYR A 151 12.28 12.76 4.28
C TYR A 151 13.58 12.44 3.54
N ARG A 152 14.09 11.21 3.65
CA ARG A 152 15.27 10.74 2.95
C ARG A 152 15.11 10.84 1.42
N LEU A 153 13.96 10.47 0.88
CA LEU A 153 13.63 10.62 -0.55
C LEU A 153 13.66 12.09 -0.99
N MET A 154 13.01 12.98 -0.22
CA MET A 154 13.04 14.41 -0.52
C MET A 154 14.46 14.94 -0.58
N LEU A 155 15.27 14.68 0.44
CA LEU A 155 16.67 15.15 0.47
C LEU A 155 17.51 14.56 -0.67
N SER A 156 17.30 13.29 -1.03
CA SER A 156 17.96 12.67 -2.18
C SER A 156 17.61 13.36 -3.50
N LEU A 157 16.36 13.77 -3.66
CA LEU A 157 15.90 14.51 -4.84
C LEU A 157 16.47 15.93 -4.89
N LEU A 158 16.51 16.63 -3.76
CA LEU A 158 17.08 17.97 -3.66
C LEU A 158 18.59 17.95 -3.96
N GLU A 159 19.32 16.98 -3.39
CA GLU A 159 20.76 16.78 -3.68
C GLU A 159 21.01 16.43 -5.17
N ALA A 160 20.07 15.72 -5.80
CA ALA A 160 20.08 15.43 -7.22
C ALA A 160 19.78 16.67 -8.10
N GLY A 161 19.42 17.80 -7.50
CA GLY A 161 19.13 19.08 -8.15
C GLY A 161 17.68 19.34 -8.48
N LEU A 162 16.75 18.67 -7.79
CA LEU A 162 15.32 19.02 -7.85
C LEU A 162 15.13 20.44 -7.28
N PRO A 163 14.43 21.35 -7.97
CA PRO A 163 14.09 22.67 -7.41
C PRO A 163 13.28 22.53 -6.11
N GLU A 164 13.63 23.31 -5.10
CA GLU A 164 12.94 23.30 -3.78
C GLU A 164 11.44 23.62 -3.90
N ASP A 165 11.05 24.45 -4.87
CA ASP A 165 9.66 24.81 -5.13
C ASP A 165 8.80 23.68 -5.71
N TYR A 166 9.40 22.52 -6.04
CA TYR A 166 8.65 21.39 -6.59
C TYR A 166 8.15 20.42 -5.52
N LEU A 167 8.83 20.39 -4.36
CA LEU A 167 8.53 19.45 -3.30
C LEU A 167 8.75 20.11 -1.93
N THR A 168 7.71 20.15 -1.12
CA THR A 168 7.76 20.70 0.24
C THR A 168 7.34 19.66 1.27
N PHE A 169 8.05 19.60 2.39
CA PHE A 169 7.79 18.69 3.50
C PHE A 169 7.19 19.46 4.67
N ILE A 170 5.94 19.15 5.03
CA ILE A 170 5.20 19.83 6.10
C ILE A 170 4.90 18.83 7.22
N PRO A 171 5.73 18.78 8.28
CA PRO A 171 5.43 17.97 9.45
C PRO A 171 4.22 18.54 10.20
N GLY A 172 3.36 17.66 10.68
CA GLY A 172 2.18 18.08 11.46
C GLY A 172 1.28 16.92 11.84
N GLY A 173 0.33 17.19 12.72
CA GLY A 173 -0.70 16.25 13.17
C GLY A 173 -1.86 16.12 12.17
N HIS A 174 -2.96 15.59 12.68
CA HIS A 174 -4.20 15.52 11.90
C HIS A 174 -4.90 16.88 11.74
N ASP A 175 -4.57 17.85 12.58
CA ASP A 175 -5.13 19.19 12.63
C ASP A 175 -4.82 20.04 11.40
N ILE A 176 -3.74 19.73 10.66
CA ILE A 176 -3.38 20.46 9.43
C ILE A 176 -4.00 19.86 8.17
N VAL A 177 -4.64 18.69 8.24
CA VAL A 177 -5.15 17.98 7.04
C VAL A 177 -6.22 18.78 6.33
N ASP A 178 -7.15 19.40 7.08
CA ASP A 178 -8.21 20.23 6.47
C ASP A 178 -7.61 21.41 5.71
N SER A 179 -6.59 22.07 6.26
CA SER A 179 -5.89 23.18 5.58
C SER A 179 -5.19 22.71 4.29
N LEU A 180 -4.60 21.51 4.29
CA LEU A 180 -4.00 20.94 3.07
C LEU A 180 -5.07 20.67 2.00
N VAL A 181 -6.23 20.15 2.40
CA VAL A 181 -7.37 19.88 1.48
C VAL A 181 -7.96 21.18 0.92
N GLU A 182 -8.06 22.22 1.71
CA GLU A 182 -8.62 23.50 1.31
C GLU A 182 -7.70 24.24 0.33
N GLU A 183 -6.41 24.31 0.63
CA GLU A 183 -5.44 25.17 -0.07
C GLU A 183 -4.83 24.50 -1.31
N SER A 184 -4.80 23.16 -1.42
CA SER A 184 -4.29 22.46 -2.60
C SER A 184 -5.36 22.23 -3.66
N ASP A 185 -4.94 22.08 -4.92
CA ASP A 185 -5.86 21.70 -5.99
C ASP A 185 -6.39 20.27 -5.77
N PHE A 186 -5.53 19.36 -5.34
CA PHE A 186 -5.88 17.98 -4.96
C PHE A 186 -5.16 17.55 -3.70
N THR A 187 -5.72 16.55 -3.02
CA THR A 187 -5.09 15.87 -1.88
C THR A 187 -5.20 14.36 -2.04
N LEU A 188 -4.08 13.66 -2.03
CA LEU A 188 -4.03 12.20 -1.89
C LEU A 188 -3.92 11.88 -0.40
N LEU A 189 -4.92 11.16 0.12
CA LEU A 189 -5.04 10.92 1.55
C LEU A 189 -5.08 9.41 1.84
N PHE A 190 -4.07 8.94 2.59
CA PHE A 190 -4.08 7.60 3.17
C PHE A 190 -4.70 7.65 4.57
N GLY A 191 -5.65 6.76 4.85
CA GLY A 191 -6.33 6.76 6.14
C GLY A 191 -7.13 5.49 6.44
N ASN A 192 -7.58 5.39 7.69
CA ASN A 192 -8.52 4.35 8.09
C ASN A 192 -9.93 4.60 7.53
N ALA A 193 -10.86 3.65 7.73
CA ALA A 193 -12.22 3.76 7.23
C ALA A 193 -12.95 5.04 7.66
N ALA A 194 -12.74 5.51 8.88
CA ALA A 194 -13.37 6.75 9.39
C ALA A 194 -12.86 7.97 8.64
N THR A 195 -11.54 8.06 8.42
CA THR A 195 -10.91 9.15 7.65
C THR A 195 -11.37 9.12 6.20
N VAL A 196 -11.39 7.94 5.56
CA VAL A 196 -11.91 7.78 4.19
C VAL A 196 -13.37 8.25 4.09
N ASN A 197 -14.22 7.87 5.02
CA ASN A 197 -15.63 8.28 5.01
C ASN A 197 -15.81 9.80 5.16
N ARG A 198 -14.95 10.47 5.95
CA ARG A 198 -14.98 11.92 6.14
C ARG A 198 -14.75 12.68 4.81
N TYR A 199 -13.82 12.20 3.98
CA TYR A 199 -13.41 12.92 2.76
C TYR A 199 -13.94 12.31 1.46
N ARG A 200 -14.64 11.18 1.49
CA ARG A 200 -15.11 10.41 0.32
C ARG A 200 -15.85 11.27 -0.72
N ASN A 201 -16.66 12.22 -0.27
CA ASN A 201 -17.49 13.03 -1.16
C ASN A 201 -16.82 14.37 -1.57
N ASN A 202 -15.57 14.60 -1.16
CA ASN A 202 -14.84 15.79 -1.57
C ASN A 202 -14.14 15.52 -2.91
N PRO A 203 -14.50 16.21 -4.01
CA PRO A 203 -13.93 15.96 -5.35
C PRO A 203 -12.45 16.29 -5.46
N LYS A 204 -11.90 17.07 -4.52
CA LYS A 204 -10.46 17.35 -4.45
C LYS A 204 -9.66 16.26 -3.76
N VAL A 205 -10.31 15.30 -3.07
CA VAL A 205 -9.60 14.32 -2.25
C VAL A 205 -9.64 12.94 -2.89
N ILE A 206 -8.47 12.42 -3.18
CA ILE A 206 -8.24 11.05 -3.61
C ILE A 206 -7.96 10.23 -2.35
N VAL A 207 -8.92 9.41 -1.93
CA VAL A 207 -8.78 8.61 -0.71
C VAL A 207 -8.19 7.24 -1.00
N ARG A 208 -7.28 6.78 -0.12
CA ARG A 208 -6.70 5.45 -0.08
C ARG A 208 -6.97 4.85 1.30
N GLY A 209 -7.81 3.84 1.35
CA GLY A 209 -8.29 3.22 2.59
C GLY A 209 -7.70 1.84 2.88
N PRO A 210 -8.27 1.12 3.85
CA PRO A 210 -7.98 -0.28 4.09
C PRO A 210 -8.26 -1.13 2.85
N GLY A 211 -7.46 -2.17 2.66
CA GLY A 211 -7.50 -2.98 1.45
C GLY A 211 -8.59 -4.05 1.46
N TYR A 212 -8.82 -4.65 2.62
CA TYR A 212 -9.76 -5.77 2.76
C TYR A 212 -9.54 -6.86 1.70
N SER A 213 -8.28 -7.15 1.39
CA SER A 213 -7.89 -8.06 0.32
C SER A 213 -8.31 -9.49 0.62
N LYS A 214 -8.77 -10.21 -0.40
CA LYS A 214 -9.37 -11.54 -0.23
C LYS A 214 -8.84 -12.55 -1.23
N ILE A 215 -8.95 -13.82 -0.85
CA ILE A 215 -8.74 -14.96 -1.74
C ILE A 215 -10.05 -15.73 -1.82
N TYR A 216 -10.43 -16.13 -3.03
CA TYR A 216 -11.36 -17.21 -3.27
C TYR A 216 -10.61 -18.39 -3.87
N TRP A 217 -10.72 -19.54 -3.22
CA TRP A 217 -10.08 -20.78 -3.64
C TRP A 217 -11.10 -21.87 -3.90
N ASP A 218 -11.34 -22.10 -5.19
CA ASP A 218 -12.28 -23.08 -5.71
C ASP A 218 -11.71 -24.51 -5.60
N LYS A 219 -12.53 -25.46 -5.99
CA LYS A 219 -12.16 -26.86 -6.18
C LYS A 219 -10.99 -26.92 -7.17
N GLN A 220 -10.03 -27.76 -6.83
CA GLN A 220 -8.89 -28.01 -7.69
C GLN A 220 -9.36 -28.50 -9.07
N SER A 221 -8.94 -27.82 -10.11
CA SER A 221 -9.06 -28.33 -11.47
C SER A 221 -8.29 -29.66 -11.56
N GLU A 222 -8.89 -30.69 -12.17
CA GLU A 222 -8.25 -31.99 -12.42
C GLU A 222 -6.97 -31.89 -13.28
N THR A 223 -6.69 -30.68 -13.83
CA THR A 223 -5.55 -30.37 -14.69
C THR A 223 -4.32 -29.83 -13.95
N GLU A 224 -4.35 -29.72 -12.60
CA GLU A 224 -3.18 -29.28 -11.85
C GLU A 224 -2.04 -30.29 -11.95
N LYS A 225 -0.90 -29.79 -12.43
CA LYS A 225 0.34 -30.60 -12.51
C LYS A 225 0.88 -30.86 -11.10
N PRO A 226 1.59 -31.99 -10.89
CA PRO A 226 2.34 -32.20 -9.65
C PRO A 226 3.24 -30.98 -9.36
N GLY A 227 3.13 -30.42 -8.14
CA GLY A 227 3.85 -29.21 -7.72
C GLY A 227 3.05 -27.88 -7.80
N ASP A 228 1.90 -27.82 -8.46
CA ASP A 228 1.07 -26.63 -8.47
C ASP A 228 0.35 -26.39 -7.14
N ALA A 229 0.07 -27.46 -6.41
CA ALA A 229 -0.49 -27.41 -5.05
C ALA A 229 0.43 -26.65 -4.06
N ASP A 230 1.74 -26.88 -4.14
CA ASP A 230 2.72 -26.19 -3.29
C ASP A 230 2.83 -24.72 -3.69
N LYS A 231 2.75 -24.40 -4.97
CA LYS A 231 2.74 -23.01 -5.46
C LYS A 231 1.52 -22.22 -4.95
N ILE A 232 0.33 -22.84 -4.97
CA ILE A 232 -0.89 -22.23 -4.44
C ILE A 232 -0.76 -22.01 -2.92
N SER A 233 -0.29 -23.01 -2.19
CA SER A 233 -0.08 -22.89 -0.75
C SER A 233 0.91 -21.77 -0.41
N ASN A 234 2.03 -21.69 -1.12
CA ASN A 234 3.02 -20.62 -0.94
C ASN A 234 2.45 -19.25 -1.32
N LEU A 235 1.68 -19.13 -2.41
CA LEU A 235 1.02 -17.88 -2.78
C LEU A 235 0.07 -17.41 -1.69
N ILE A 236 -0.72 -18.30 -1.10
CA ILE A 236 -1.62 -17.96 0.01
C ILE A 236 -0.82 -17.53 1.24
N LEU A 237 0.20 -18.30 1.63
CA LEU A 237 1.08 -17.96 2.74
C LEU A 237 1.72 -16.58 2.55
N ASP A 238 2.37 -16.34 1.41
CA ASP A 238 3.04 -15.08 1.10
C ASP A 238 2.04 -13.91 1.10
N SER A 239 0.83 -14.12 0.60
CA SER A 239 -0.19 -13.08 0.58
C SER A 239 -0.66 -12.66 1.99
N ILE A 240 -0.51 -13.52 2.99
CA ILE A 240 -0.87 -13.26 4.38
C ILE A 240 0.29 -12.63 5.15
N ILE A 241 1.50 -13.24 5.07
CA ILE A 241 2.61 -12.92 5.98
C ILE A 241 3.63 -11.93 5.42
N SER A 242 3.66 -11.68 4.11
CA SER A 242 4.62 -10.75 3.53
C SER A 242 4.55 -9.38 4.23
N ASP A 243 5.71 -8.77 4.47
CA ASP A 243 5.82 -7.49 5.17
C ASP A 243 5.16 -7.45 6.56
N GLY A 244 5.13 -8.58 7.23
CA GLY A 244 4.49 -8.70 8.53
C GLY A 244 2.96 -8.57 8.48
N GLY A 245 2.31 -8.83 7.35
CA GLY A 245 0.87 -8.67 7.18
C GLY A 245 0.39 -7.23 7.24
N MET A 246 1.27 -6.25 7.05
CA MET A 246 1.00 -4.81 7.30
C MET A 246 0.59 -4.03 6.05
N LYS A 247 0.68 -4.64 4.87
CA LYS A 247 0.26 -3.99 3.62
C LYS A 247 -1.26 -4.13 3.39
N CYS A 248 -1.87 -3.13 2.80
CA CYS A 248 -3.27 -3.20 2.35
C CYS A 248 -3.54 -4.31 1.31
N PHE A 249 -2.50 -4.86 0.69
CA PHE A 249 -2.60 -6.03 -0.20
C PHE A 249 -2.62 -7.35 0.54
N ASN A 250 -2.20 -7.41 1.81
CA ASN A 250 -2.18 -8.65 2.54
C ASN A 250 -3.60 -9.19 2.67
N THR A 251 -3.72 -10.50 2.53
CA THR A 251 -5.01 -11.17 2.59
C THR A 251 -5.57 -11.12 4.00
N SER A 252 -6.75 -10.53 4.13
CA SER A 252 -7.51 -10.45 5.38
C SER A 252 -8.76 -11.35 5.39
N GLY A 253 -9.08 -12.00 4.27
CA GLY A 253 -10.17 -12.97 4.18
C GLY A 253 -9.91 -14.06 3.15
N ILE A 254 -10.23 -15.29 3.50
CA ILE A 254 -10.11 -16.45 2.60
C ILE A 254 -11.45 -17.17 2.56
N ILE A 255 -11.97 -17.36 1.35
CA ILE A 255 -13.13 -18.19 1.10
C ILE A 255 -12.63 -19.38 0.28
N TYR A 256 -12.87 -20.58 0.75
CA TYR A 256 -12.35 -21.77 0.10
C TYR A 256 -13.40 -22.88 0.03
N GLU A 257 -13.36 -23.67 -1.03
CA GLU A 257 -14.22 -24.84 -1.14
C GLU A 257 -13.79 -25.94 -0.16
N GLN A 258 -14.76 -26.60 0.45
CA GLN A 258 -14.56 -27.61 1.50
C GLN A 258 -13.57 -28.71 1.10
N SER A 259 -13.45 -29.01 -0.18
CA SER A 259 -12.47 -29.98 -0.70
C SER A 259 -11.01 -29.57 -0.44
N ASN A 260 -10.74 -28.28 -0.23
CA ASN A 260 -9.42 -27.73 0.09
C ASN A 260 -9.10 -27.70 1.59
N ARG A 261 -9.99 -28.22 2.47
CA ARG A 261 -9.83 -28.14 3.93
C ARG A 261 -8.47 -28.67 4.39
N ALA A 262 -8.07 -29.85 3.96
CA ALA A 262 -6.80 -30.46 4.38
C ALA A 262 -5.55 -29.65 3.97
N ARG A 263 -5.66 -28.86 2.88
CA ARG A 263 -4.60 -27.94 2.45
C ARG A 263 -4.60 -26.67 3.28
N MET A 264 -5.79 -26.14 3.59
CA MET A 264 -5.92 -25.01 4.51
C MET A 264 -5.35 -25.32 5.89
N ASP A 265 -5.59 -26.54 6.41
CA ASP A 265 -5.01 -26.97 7.70
C ASP A 265 -3.47 -26.97 7.67
N ARG A 266 -2.84 -27.34 6.55
CA ARG A 266 -1.37 -27.23 6.40
C ARG A 266 -0.92 -25.77 6.36
N ILE A 267 -1.65 -24.90 5.68
CA ILE A 267 -1.37 -23.45 5.67
C ILE A 267 -1.47 -22.89 7.09
N TYR A 268 -2.49 -23.28 7.86
CA TYR A 268 -2.62 -22.89 9.26
C TYR A 268 -1.43 -23.34 10.10
N GLN A 269 -0.98 -24.59 9.97
CA GLN A 269 0.18 -25.08 10.69
C GLN A 269 1.45 -24.30 10.33
N ASN A 270 1.69 -23.99 9.05
CA ASN A 270 2.81 -23.18 8.62
C ASN A 270 2.77 -21.76 9.19
N LEU A 271 1.58 -21.14 9.26
CA LEU A 271 1.42 -19.82 9.85
C LEU A 271 1.65 -19.84 11.37
N LEU A 272 1.09 -20.82 12.06
CA LEU A 272 1.24 -20.95 13.52
C LEU A 272 2.67 -21.31 13.94
N SER A 273 3.45 -21.96 13.08
CA SER A 273 4.86 -22.29 13.34
C SER A 273 5.82 -21.11 13.17
N GLN A 274 5.34 -19.94 12.70
CA GLN A 274 6.18 -18.76 12.57
C GLN A 274 6.73 -18.32 13.93
N SER A 275 8.02 -17.99 13.96
CA SER A 275 8.74 -17.59 15.16
C SER A 275 9.53 -16.32 14.95
N CYS A 276 9.98 -15.73 16.02
CA CYS A 276 10.87 -14.58 16.02
C CYS A 276 11.81 -14.70 17.22
N THR A 277 13.11 -14.54 16.99
CA THR A 277 14.15 -14.71 18.01
C THR A 277 14.67 -13.37 18.54
N GLY A 278 14.34 -12.26 17.90
CA GLY A 278 14.78 -10.94 18.34
C GLY A 278 14.55 -9.82 17.32
N PHE A 279 15.03 -8.63 17.65
CA PHE A 279 14.78 -7.42 16.86
C PHE A 279 15.33 -7.51 15.41
N TYR A 280 16.50 -8.10 15.21
CA TYR A 280 17.14 -8.25 13.89
C TYR A 280 17.00 -9.64 13.28
N ASP A 281 15.95 -10.38 13.64
CA ASP A 281 15.71 -11.70 13.05
C ASP A 281 15.35 -11.56 11.56
N GLU A 282 16.28 -11.91 10.68
CA GLU A 282 16.09 -11.85 9.23
C GLU A 282 15.23 -13.00 8.67
N GLU A 283 14.99 -14.04 9.46
CA GLU A 283 14.16 -15.17 9.05
C GLU A 283 12.69 -15.00 9.40
N THR A 284 12.38 -14.07 10.32
CA THR A 284 10.99 -13.82 10.72
C THR A 284 10.20 -13.06 9.67
N ASN A 285 8.92 -13.42 9.54
CA ASN A 285 7.90 -12.62 8.84
C ASN A 285 6.92 -11.95 9.82
N LEU A 286 7.17 -12.04 11.13
CA LEU A 286 6.29 -11.45 12.13
C LEU A 286 6.63 -9.98 12.35
N PRO A 287 5.62 -9.09 12.41
CA PRO A 287 5.86 -7.68 12.69
C PRO A 287 6.18 -7.47 14.18
N LEU A 288 7.07 -6.51 14.44
CA LEU A 288 7.52 -6.14 15.77
C LEU A 288 6.76 -4.91 16.26
N ILE A 289 6.24 -4.98 17.48
CA ILE A 289 5.50 -3.89 18.10
C ILE A 289 5.80 -3.80 19.60
N THR A 290 5.41 -2.70 20.24
CA THR A 290 5.51 -2.57 21.68
C THR A 290 4.51 -3.51 22.38
N ARG A 291 4.85 -3.94 23.59
CA ARG A 291 3.99 -4.79 24.42
C ARG A 291 2.61 -4.18 24.66
N GLU A 292 2.54 -2.88 24.91
CA GLU A 292 1.27 -2.15 25.06
C GLU A 292 0.38 -2.29 23.81
N ARG A 293 0.98 -2.13 22.63
CA ARG A 293 0.26 -2.28 21.36
C ARG A 293 -0.17 -3.72 21.11
N ALA A 294 0.67 -4.70 21.46
CA ALA A 294 0.34 -6.12 21.36
C ALA A 294 -0.87 -6.48 22.23
N LEU A 295 -0.90 -6.02 23.47
CA LEU A 295 -2.04 -6.20 24.38
C LEU A 295 -3.31 -5.54 23.84
N THR A 296 -3.22 -4.32 23.31
CA THR A 296 -4.36 -3.62 22.72
C THR A 296 -4.97 -4.40 21.57
N LEU A 297 -4.13 -4.91 20.65
CA LEU A 297 -4.60 -5.71 19.50
C LEU A 297 -5.15 -7.06 19.93
N SER A 298 -4.55 -7.71 20.95
CA SER A 298 -5.02 -8.97 21.49
C SER A 298 -6.40 -8.82 22.13
N ASN A 299 -6.60 -7.79 22.93
CA ASN A 299 -7.91 -7.51 23.54
C ASN A 299 -8.97 -7.23 22.49
N TYR A 300 -8.65 -6.41 21.48
CA TYR A 300 -9.54 -6.17 20.35
C TYR A 300 -9.96 -7.48 19.64
N LEU A 301 -9.00 -8.38 19.39
CA LEU A 301 -9.28 -9.68 18.76
C LEU A 301 -10.21 -10.55 19.63
N CYS A 302 -9.97 -10.61 20.93
CA CYS A 302 -10.81 -11.39 21.84
C CYS A 302 -12.25 -10.89 21.83
N GLU A 303 -12.44 -9.57 21.85
CA GLU A 303 -13.78 -8.94 21.76
C GLU A 303 -14.41 -9.21 20.40
N PHE A 304 -13.68 -9.02 19.31
CA PHE A 304 -14.15 -9.23 17.95
C PHE A 304 -14.59 -10.69 17.70
N ILE A 305 -13.80 -11.67 18.16
CA ILE A 305 -14.12 -13.10 18.06
C ILE A 305 -15.44 -13.39 18.79
N LYS A 306 -15.58 -12.88 20.01
CA LYS A 306 -16.77 -13.09 20.84
C LYS A 306 -18.02 -12.44 20.21
N GLU A 307 -17.88 -11.20 19.73
CA GLU A 307 -18.99 -10.44 19.13
C GLU A 307 -19.51 -11.10 17.85
N HIS A 308 -18.61 -11.67 17.05
CA HIS A 308 -18.99 -12.24 15.74
C HIS A 308 -19.12 -13.77 15.72
N GLY A 309 -18.99 -14.43 16.88
CA GLY A 309 -19.15 -15.88 16.98
C GLY A 309 -18.11 -16.66 16.17
N LEU A 310 -16.88 -16.13 16.10
CA LEU A 310 -15.78 -16.76 15.37
C LEU A 310 -15.06 -17.79 16.24
N SER A 311 -14.35 -18.73 15.60
CA SER A 311 -13.46 -19.67 16.27
C SER A 311 -12.02 -19.31 15.94
N ARG A 312 -11.15 -19.29 16.93
CA ARG A 312 -9.71 -19.13 16.70
C ARG A 312 -9.07 -20.49 16.41
N VAL A 313 -8.23 -20.55 15.39
CA VAL A 313 -7.31 -21.67 15.19
C VAL A 313 -6.04 -21.41 16.00
N THR A 314 -5.64 -22.35 16.84
CA THR A 314 -4.46 -22.23 17.69
C THR A 314 -3.64 -23.53 17.67
N ASP A 315 -2.38 -23.44 18.05
CA ASP A 315 -1.46 -24.57 18.27
C ASP A 315 -1.45 -25.04 19.74
N GLY A 316 -2.40 -24.53 20.55
CA GLY A 316 -2.48 -24.77 22.00
C GLY A 316 -2.00 -23.60 22.84
N ASP A 317 -1.36 -22.59 22.24
CA ASP A 317 -1.01 -21.32 22.87
C ASP A 317 -2.04 -20.23 22.51
N ASP A 318 -2.73 -19.70 23.50
CA ASP A 318 -3.74 -18.66 23.30
C ASP A 318 -3.17 -17.24 23.23
N CYS A 319 -1.85 -17.10 23.23
CA CYS A 319 -1.20 -15.80 23.13
C CYS A 319 -1.10 -15.35 21.66
N TYR A 320 -1.44 -14.08 21.40
CA TYR A 320 -1.35 -13.48 20.05
C TYR A 320 0.02 -12.87 19.74
N PHE A 321 0.98 -12.97 20.64
CA PHE A 321 2.32 -12.42 20.46
C PHE A 321 3.38 -13.21 21.23
N ILE A 322 4.63 -13.08 20.79
CA ILE A 322 5.83 -13.61 21.45
C ILE A 322 6.51 -12.43 22.14
N GLU A 323 6.78 -12.52 23.44
CA GLU A 323 7.57 -11.54 24.15
C GLU A 323 9.07 -11.73 23.84
N LEU A 324 9.74 -10.65 23.41
CA LEU A 324 11.16 -10.65 23.03
C LEU A 324 12.04 -9.92 24.04
N GLY A 325 11.48 -9.41 25.12
CA GLY A 325 12.15 -8.54 26.09
C GLY A 325 12.10 -7.06 25.72
N ASP A 326 12.58 -6.18 26.61
CA ASP A 326 12.72 -4.72 26.39
C ASP A 326 11.45 -4.03 25.82
N ASN A 327 10.27 -4.43 26.30
CA ASN A 327 8.98 -3.94 25.83
C ASN A 327 8.68 -4.25 24.35
N LEU A 328 9.37 -5.21 23.75
CA LEU A 328 9.22 -5.63 22.36
C LEU A 328 8.48 -6.95 22.26
N CYS A 329 7.56 -7.04 21.32
CA CYS A 329 6.81 -8.24 20.99
C CYS A 329 6.76 -8.47 19.48
N ALA A 330 6.73 -9.74 19.06
CA ALA A 330 6.40 -10.15 17.71
C ALA A 330 4.95 -10.64 17.67
N MET A 331 4.12 -10.07 16.77
CA MET A 331 2.71 -10.50 16.62
C MET A 331 2.63 -11.84 15.89
N ARG A 332 1.98 -12.82 16.51
CA ARG A 332 1.67 -14.11 15.87
C ARG A 332 0.51 -13.98 14.89
N PRO A 333 0.44 -14.82 13.85
CA PRO A 333 -0.71 -14.86 12.97
C PRO A 333 -2.01 -15.17 13.73
N ALA A 334 -3.06 -14.39 13.44
CA ALA A 334 -4.41 -14.61 13.96
C ALA A 334 -5.29 -15.23 12.89
N ILE A 335 -5.68 -16.48 13.09
CA ILE A 335 -6.49 -17.26 12.15
C ILE A 335 -7.89 -17.43 12.75
N LEU A 336 -8.90 -16.88 12.08
CA LEU A 336 -10.28 -16.86 12.55
C LEU A 336 -11.16 -17.70 11.60
N GLU A 337 -11.74 -18.76 12.08
CA GLU A 337 -12.72 -19.51 11.29
C GLU A 337 -14.12 -18.93 11.50
N ALA A 338 -14.76 -18.61 10.38
CA ALA A 338 -16.10 -18.08 10.33
C ALA A 338 -17.09 -19.18 9.89
N PRO A 339 -17.97 -19.68 10.77
CA PRO A 339 -18.98 -20.65 10.39
C PRO A 339 -19.99 -20.07 9.40
N VAL A 340 -20.24 -18.76 9.50
CA VAL A 340 -21.07 -17.99 8.57
C VAL A 340 -20.33 -16.73 8.20
N ALA A 341 -20.07 -16.53 6.91
CA ALA A 341 -19.45 -15.30 6.43
C ALA A 341 -20.50 -14.19 6.31
N GLY A 342 -20.42 -13.20 7.19
CA GLY A 342 -21.25 -11.99 7.15
C GLY A 342 -20.54 -10.79 6.55
N GLN A 343 -21.29 -9.77 6.14
CA GLN A 343 -20.72 -8.52 5.56
C GLN A 343 -19.73 -7.82 6.49
N MET A 344 -19.82 -7.98 7.80
CA MET A 344 -18.88 -7.38 8.77
C MET A 344 -17.47 -7.93 8.61
N LEU A 345 -17.32 -9.24 8.33
CA LEU A 345 -16.01 -9.86 8.09
C LEU A 345 -15.35 -9.32 6.82
N SER A 346 -16.12 -8.88 5.83
CA SER A 346 -15.57 -8.30 4.61
C SER A 346 -14.78 -7.00 4.84
N ARG A 347 -14.84 -6.41 6.03
CA ARG A 347 -14.13 -5.20 6.45
C ARG A 347 -13.15 -5.44 7.59
N PHE A 348 -12.76 -6.68 7.81
CA PHE A 348 -11.74 -7.02 8.79
C PHE A 348 -10.36 -6.83 8.19
N GLU A 349 -9.50 -6.08 8.85
CA GLU A 349 -8.09 -5.89 8.52
C GLU A 349 -7.34 -5.39 9.76
N LEU A 350 -6.20 -6.00 10.07
CA LEU A 350 -5.34 -5.64 11.18
C LEU A 350 -3.89 -5.43 10.70
N PRO A 351 -3.07 -4.64 11.41
CA PRO A 351 -1.71 -4.33 11.01
C PRO A 351 -0.72 -5.45 11.40
N PHE A 352 -1.09 -6.69 11.18
CA PHE A 352 -0.27 -7.91 11.33
C PHE A 352 -0.97 -9.07 10.63
N PRO A 353 -0.36 -10.25 10.45
CA PRO A 353 -0.99 -11.38 9.77
C PRO A 353 -2.25 -11.84 10.50
N ALA A 354 -3.41 -11.31 10.10
CA ALA A 354 -4.70 -11.64 10.71
C ALA A 354 -5.74 -11.77 9.61
N PHE A 355 -6.42 -12.90 9.55
CA PHE A 355 -7.43 -13.15 8.55
C PHE A 355 -8.56 -14.05 9.06
N TRP A 356 -9.72 -13.90 8.44
CA TRP A 356 -10.81 -14.85 8.60
C TRP A 356 -10.82 -15.84 7.44
N ALA A 357 -11.25 -17.06 7.71
CA ALA A 357 -11.43 -18.13 6.72
C ALA A 357 -12.86 -18.68 6.79
N HIS A 358 -13.45 -18.91 5.64
CA HIS A 358 -14.80 -19.46 5.51
C HIS A 358 -14.83 -20.56 4.46
N SER A 359 -15.28 -21.76 4.84
CA SER A 359 -15.44 -22.88 3.92
C SER A 359 -16.83 -22.87 3.29
N VAL A 360 -16.89 -23.09 1.97
CA VAL A 360 -18.13 -23.18 1.20
C VAL A 360 -18.23 -24.54 0.50
N GLN A 361 -19.45 -24.99 0.23
CA GLN A 361 -19.70 -26.22 -0.55
C GLN A 361 -19.84 -25.92 -2.05
N HIS A 362 -20.19 -24.69 -2.38
CA HIS A 362 -20.42 -24.21 -3.74
C HIS A 362 -19.84 -22.80 -3.89
N GLU A 363 -20.01 -22.19 -5.09
CA GLU A 363 -19.61 -20.81 -5.34
C GLU A 363 -20.19 -19.87 -4.25
N PRO A 364 -19.37 -19.00 -3.66
CA PRO A 364 -19.81 -18.11 -2.58
C PRO A 364 -20.73 -17.01 -3.10
N ASP A 365 -21.49 -16.41 -2.19
CA ASP A 365 -22.14 -15.14 -2.50
C ASP A 365 -21.08 -14.12 -2.91
N PHE A 366 -21.22 -13.58 -4.12
CA PHE A 366 -20.29 -12.59 -4.66
C PHE A 366 -20.15 -11.34 -3.78
N ALA A 367 -21.16 -11.04 -2.96
CA ALA A 367 -21.10 -9.93 -2.01
C ALA A 367 -19.92 -10.04 -1.03
N LEU A 368 -19.49 -11.27 -0.69
CA LEU A 368 -18.32 -11.53 0.16
C LEU A 368 -16.99 -11.17 -0.49
N LEU A 369 -16.92 -11.18 -1.82
CA LEU A 369 -15.72 -10.89 -2.61
C LEU A 369 -15.56 -9.38 -2.88
N ARG A 370 -16.62 -8.60 -2.71
CA ARG A 370 -16.64 -7.15 -2.95
C ARG A 370 -15.78 -6.37 -1.96
N ASN A 371 -15.55 -5.10 -2.28
CA ASN A 371 -14.76 -4.16 -1.49
C ASN A 371 -13.34 -4.71 -1.20
N SER A 372 -12.68 -5.21 -2.22
CA SER A 372 -11.32 -5.75 -2.15
C SER A 372 -10.36 -4.89 -2.93
N LEU A 373 -9.29 -4.43 -2.30
CA LEU A 373 -8.17 -3.83 -3.02
C LEU A 373 -7.55 -4.86 -3.97
N THR A 374 -7.30 -6.05 -3.44
CA THR A 374 -6.86 -7.20 -4.22
C THR A 374 -7.80 -8.38 -3.98
N LEU A 375 -8.35 -8.93 -5.05
CA LEU A 375 -9.08 -10.18 -5.04
C LEU A 375 -8.27 -11.23 -5.81
N THR A 376 -7.77 -12.24 -5.10
CA THR A 376 -7.09 -13.37 -5.74
C THR A 376 -8.11 -14.47 -6.01
N LEU A 377 -8.27 -14.82 -7.28
CA LEU A 377 -9.20 -15.87 -7.75
C LEU A 377 -8.41 -17.11 -8.17
N LEU A 378 -8.40 -18.10 -7.31
CA LEU A 378 -7.83 -19.43 -7.56
C LEU A 378 -8.95 -20.35 -8.07
N THR A 379 -9.41 -20.08 -9.29
CA THR A 379 -10.56 -20.74 -9.93
C THR A 379 -10.42 -20.71 -11.44
N ASP A 380 -11.02 -21.66 -12.14
CA ASP A 380 -11.17 -21.68 -13.59
C ASP A 380 -12.50 -21.06 -14.07
N ASN A 381 -13.34 -20.58 -13.15
CA ASN A 381 -14.63 -19.96 -13.48
C ASN A 381 -14.46 -18.59 -14.16
N GLU A 382 -14.46 -18.57 -15.50
CA GLU A 382 -14.30 -17.35 -16.31
C GLU A 382 -15.44 -16.33 -16.07
N THR A 383 -16.67 -16.81 -15.77
CA THR A 383 -17.80 -15.92 -15.45
C THR A 383 -17.53 -15.14 -14.17
N LEU A 384 -17.01 -15.81 -13.14
CA LEU A 384 -16.64 -15.17 -11.87
C LEU A 384 -15.49 -14.17 -12.07
N LYS A 385 -14.46 -14.54 -12.86
CA LYS A 385 -13.34 -13.63 -13.20
C LYS A 385 -13.84 -12.37 -13.90
N TYR A 386 -14.70 -12.54 -14.91
CA TYR A 386 -15.28 -11.40 -15.62
C TYR A 386 -16.13 -10.51 -14.70
N LYS A 387 -16.98 -11.11 -13.85
CA LYS A 387 -17.80 -10.40 -12.87
C LYS A 387 -16.94 -9.60 -11.89
N ALA A 388 -15.83 -10.17 -11.43
CA ALA A 388 -14.88 -9.48 -10.54
C ALA A 388 -14.18 -8.30 -11.23
N LEU A 389 -13.78 -8.45 -12.51
CA LEU A 389 -13.16 -7.36 -13.26
C LEU A 389 -14.12 -6.21 -13.55
N CYS A 390 -15.43 -6.49 -13.68
CA CYS A 390 -16.46 -5.48 -13.93
C CYS A 390 -16.96 -4.80 -12.63
N ASP A 391 -16.63 -5.32 -11.45
CA ASP A 391 -17.09 -4.72 -10.18
C ASP A 391 -16.17 -3.59 -9.73
N GLY A 392 -16.67 -2.36 -9.72
CA GLY A 392 -15.91 -1.16 -9.35
C GLY A 392 -15.40 -1.14 -7.90
N SER A 393 -15.89 -2.01 -7.02
CA SER A 393 -15.43 -2.14 -5.63
C SER A 393 -14.21 -3.05 -5.49
N ILE A 394 -13.82 -3.76 -6.55
CA ILE A 394 -12.61 -4.59 -6.64
C ILE A 394 -11.58 -3.82 -7.48
N LYS A 395 -10.40 -3.56 -6.93
CA LYS A 395 -9.41 -2.71 -7.60
C LYS A 395 -8.39 -3.50 -8.40
N LYS A 396 -8.11 -4.74 -7.98
CA LYS A 396 -7.17 -5.63 -8.64
C LYS A 396 -7.66 -7.07 -8.54
N VAL A 397 -7.65 -7.77 -9.66
CA VAL A 397 -7.93 -9.21 -9.72
C VAL A 397 -6.63 -9.94 -10.06
N ILE A 398 -6.25 -10.92 -9.22
CA ILE A 398 -5.08 -11.77 -9.42
C ILE A 398 -5.56 -13.20 -9.66
N THR A 399 -4.87 -13.90 -10.58
CA THR A 399 -5.07 -15.33 -10.82
C THR A 399 -3.74 -16.07 -10.60
N CYS A 400 -3.77 -17.39 -10.44
CA CYS A 400 -2.57 -18.22 -10.20
C CYS A 400 -1.54 -18.23 -11.34
N ARG A 401 -1.85 -17.64 -12.49
CA ARG A 401 -0.92 -17.58 -13.62
C ARG A 401 0.19 -16.59 -13.30
N SER A 402 1.44 -17.00 -13.53
CA SER A 402 2.62 -16.14 -13.32
C SER A 402 2.43 -14.79 -14.01
N MET A 403 2.55 -13.72 -13.24
CA MET A 403 2.55 -12.37 -13.80
C MET A 403 3.85 -12.16 -14.60
N PRO A 404 3.82 -11.50 -15.77
CA PRO A 404 5.03 -11.12 -16.49
C PRO A 404 5.94 -10.24 -15.62
N ALA A 405 7.24 -10.23 -15.88
CA ALA A 405 8.22 -9.38 -15.19
C ALA A 405 7.90 -7.86 -15.26
N GLU A 406 6.98 -7.46 -16.13
CA GLU A 406 6.46 -6.09 -16.28
C GLU A 406 5.46 -5.67 -15.19
N THR A 407 5.27 -6.48 -14.17
CA THR A 407 4.35 -6.26 -13.02
C THR A 407 4.63 -4.97 -12.24
N ILE A 408 5.82 -4.41 -12.37
CA ILE A 408 6.22 -3.13 -11.76
C ILE A 408 5.28 -1.97 -12.17
N MET A 409 4.58 -2.12 -13.31
CA MET A 409 3.70 -1.10 -13.87
C MET A 409 2.21 -1.32 -13.59
N VAL A 410 1.84 -2.30 -12.78
CA VAL A 410 0.44 -2.54 -12.42
C VAL A 410 -0.01 -1.47 -11.43
N PRO A 411 -1.10 -0.73 -11.71
CA PRO A 411 -1.56 0.32 -10.82
C PRO A 411 -2.01 -0.26 -9.47
N HIS A 412 -1.81 0.51 -8.41
CA HIS A 412 -2.23 0.13 -7.05
C HIS A 412 -3.77 0.08 -6.95
N GLU A 413 -4.44 1.21 -7.20
CA GLU A 413 -5.90 1.37 -7.16
C GLU A 413 -6.41 2.11 -8.41
N GLY A 414 -5.93 1.70 -9.58
CA GLY A 414 -6.08 2.45 -10.83
C GLY A 414 -4.98 3.47 -11.01
N TYR A 415 -4.90 4.04 -12.19
CA TYR A 415 -3.89 5.04 -12.53
C TYR A 415 -4.16 6.36 -11.82
N LEU A 416 -3.18 6.87 -11.09
CA LEU A 416 -3.30 8.15 -10.37
C LEU A 416 -3.53 9.32 -11.34
N LEU A 417 -2.85 9.29 -12.48
CA LEU A 417 -2.97 10.36 -13.47
C LEU A 417 -4.38 10.46 -14.07
N SER A 418 -5.13 9.37 -14.14
CA SER A 418 -6.54 9.41 -14.62
C SER A 418 -7.45 10.27 -13.72
N GLN A 419 -7.07 10.48 -12.48
CA GLN A 419 -7.78 11.34 -11.53
C GLN A 419 -7.28 12.79 -11.58
N LEU A 420 -5.99 12.99 -11.88
CA LEU A 420 -5.30 14.29 -11.85
C LEU A 420 -5.26 15.01 -13.21
N PHE A 421 -5.52 14.31 -14.31
CA PHE A 421 -5.40 14.83 -15.68
C PHE A 421 -6.70 14.67 -16.47
N GLU A 422 -6.81 15.42 -17.55
CA GLU A 422 -7.88 15.32 -18.54
C GLU A 422 -7.33 15.50 -19.97
N ALA A 423 -8.02 14.96 -20.97
CA ALA A 423 -7.66 15.16 -22.35
C ALA A 423 -8.29 16.46 -22.90
N LYS A 424 -7.46 17.30 -23.54
CA LYS A 424 -7.92 18.52 -24.24
C LYS A 424 -7.42 18.56 -25.67
N ALA A 425 -8.29 18.94 -26.61
CA ALA A 425 -7.91 19.20 -27.97
C ALA A 425 -7.49 20.67 -28.13
N PHE A 426 -6.40 20.89 -28.87
CA PHE A 426 -5.98 22.18 -29.36
C PHE A 426 -6.01 22.14 -30.88
N MET A 427 -6.85 22.99 -31.51
CA MET A 427 -7.10 23.01 -32.96
C MET A 427 -6.78 24.38 -33.53
#